data_08758a8dd14e8ac7444b2345bb8562ca
#
_entry.id   08758a8dd14e8ac7444b2345bb8562ca
#
_cell.length_a   1.000
_cell.length_b   1.000
_cell.length_c   1.000
_cell.angle_alpha   90.00
_cell.angle_beta   90.00
_cell.angle_gamma   90.00
#
_symmetry.space_group_name_H-M   'P 1'
#
loop_
_entity.id
_entity.type
_entity.pdbx_description
1 polymer ?
#
loop_
_entity_poly.entity_id
_entity_poly.type
_entity_poly.pdbx_seq_one_letter_code
_entity_poly.pdbx_strand_id
1 'polypeptide(L)'
;MDILNLAQYEARSFSELPSGKGFINYGIDNLYPQYLVDLYRSSATHNALCNSIAMMIFGRGIEALDLDSKLKMAEWDLEDEMRKSCLDLKIQGGFALEVIYSIDRSTISKVRHLPFENIRSGEVN
;
A
#
# COMPACT_ATOMS: atom_id res chain seq x y z
N MET A 1 -3.06 21.34 35.67
CA MET A 1 -3.57 21.53 34.30
C MET A 1 -2.33 21.51 33.40
N ASP A 2 -2.04 20.33 32.82
CA ASP A 2 -0.84 20.19 31.99
C ASP A 2 -1.09 20.89 30.65
N ILE A 3 -0.32 21.93 30.40
CA ILE A 3 -0.34 22.63 29.10
C ILE A 3 0.38 21.74 28.11
N LEU A 4 -0.37 21.10 27.21
CA LEU A 4 0.20 20.39 26.07
C LEU A 4 0.95 21.39 25.18
N ASN A 5 2.26 21.36 25.22
CA ASN A 5 3.12 22.19 24.38
C ASN A 5 3.18 21.59 22.97
N LEU A 6 2.28 22.01 22.10
CA LEU A 6 2.22 21.54 20.69
C LEU A 6 3.45 21.98 19.87
N ALA A 7 4.29 22.89 20.39
CA ALA A 7 5.51 23.32 19.72
C ALA A 7 6.65 22.27 19.75
N GLN A 8 6.51 21.19 20.52
CA GLN A 8 7.50 20.10 20.59
C GLN A 8 7.15 18.92 19.67
N TYR A 9 6.07 18.99 18.89
CA TYR A 9 5.75 17.93 17.94
C TYR A 9 6.60 18.09 16.69
N GLU A 10 7.69 17.33 16.61
CA GLU A 10 8.45 17.16 15.37
C GLU A 10 7.78 16.04 14.55
N ALA A 11 7.22 16.42 13.40
CA ALA A 11 6.73 15.43 12.45
C ALA A 11 7.91 14.60 11.94
N ARG A 12 7.75 13.28 11.89
CA ARG A 12 8.75 12.41 11.25
C ARG A 12 8.92 12.82 9.80
N SER A 13 10.15 13.07 9.39
CA SER A 13 10.48 13.33 7.99
C SER A 13 10.79 12.03 7.26
N PHE A 14 10.38 11.99 6.00
CA PHE A 14 10.83 10.93 5.10
C PHE A 14 12.30 11.17 4.73
N SER A 15 13.11 10.14 4.87
CA SER A 15 14.49 10.12 4.38
C SER A 15 14.80 8.74 3.81
N GLU A 16 15.43 8.71 2.65
CA GLU A 16 15.93 7.49 2.04
C GLU A 16 17.36 7.27 2.45
N LEU A 17 17.64 6.17 3.11
CA LEU A 17 18.97 5.82 3.60
C LEU A 17 19.33 4.41 3.11
N PRO A 18 20.52 4.23 2.46
CA PRO A 18 20.99 2.90 2.12
C PRO A 18 21.07 2.01 3.37
N SER A 19 20.54 0.82 3.29
CA SER A 19 20.59 -0.13 4.42
C SER A 19 21.91 -0.86 4.53
N GLY A 20 22.72 -0.87 3.46
CA GLY A 20 23.89 -1.74 3.30
C GLY A 20 23.54 -3.22 3.12
N LYS A 21 22.26 -3.56 2.93
CA LYS A 21 21.75 -4.92 2.73
C LYS A 21 21.10 -5.10 1.37
N GLY A 22 21.27 -4.15 0.44
CA GLY A 22 20.72 -4.19 -0.92
C GLY A 22 19.31 -3.58 -1.03
N PHE A 23 18.83 -2.89 -0.03
CA PHE A 23 17.57 -2.15 -0.07
C PHE A 23 17.67 -0.79 0.63
N ILE A 24 16.73 0.11 0.33
CA ILE A 24 16.69 1.46 0.88
C ILE A 24 15.78 1.48 2.11
N ASN A 25 16.27 2.04 3.21
CA ASN A 25 15.47 2.28 4.41
C ASN A 25 14.58 3.52 4.22
N TYR A 26 13.34 3.44 4.64
CA TYR A 26 12.41 4.56 4.67
C TYR A 26 12.33 5.15 6.09
N GLY A 27 12.99 6.31 6.28
CA GLY A 27 13.22 6.92 7.57
C GLY A 27 14.45 6.35 8.28
N ILE A 28 14.88 7.01 9.36
CA ILE A 28 16.09 6.65 10.13
C ILE A 28 16.00 5.23 10.70
N ASP A 29 14.82 4.86 11.19
CA ASP A 29 14.53 3.57 11.82
C ASP A 29 13.83 2.56 10.85
N ASN A 30 13.72 2.91 9.57
CA ASN A 30 12.99 2.15 8.56
C ASN A 30 11.49 1.92 8.89
N LEU A 31 10.90 2.72 9.78
CA LEU A 31 9.53 2.60 10.25
C LEU A 31 8.60 3.72 9.75
N TYR A 32 9.05 4.52 8.79
CA TYR A 32 8.22 5.59 8.24
C TYR A 32 6.88 5.09 7.62
N PRO A 33 6.84 3.98 6.86
CA PRO A 33 5.57 3.46 6.35
C PRO A 33 4.62 3.01 7.46
N GLN A 34 5.12 2.36 8.51
CA GLN A 34 4.32 1.98 9.68
C GLN A 34 3.76 3.19 10.42
N TYR A 35 4.53 4.25 10.52
CA TYR A 35 4.08 5.51 11.09
C TYR A 35 2.90 6.13 10.30
N LEU A 36 2.92 6.06 8.96
CA LEU A 36 1.78 6.51 8.14
C LEU A 36 0.52 5.70 8.40
N VAL A 37 0.65 4.38 8.55
CA VAL A 37 -0.47 3.49 8.92
C VAL A 37 -1.00 3.82 10.31
N ASP A 38 -0.13 4.10 11.28
CA ASP A 38 -0.52 4.49 12.63
C ASP A 38 -1.28 5.82 12.64
N LEU A 39 -0.86 6.81 11.84
CA LEU A 39 -1.59 8.06 11.65
C LEU A 39 -2.99 7.82 11.06
N TYR A 40 -3.09 6.95 10.05
CA TYR A 40 -4.37 6.56 9.47
C TYR A 40 -5.29 5.91 10.51
N ARG A 41 -4.75 5.05 11.39
CA ARG A 41 -5.54 4.35 12.42
C ARG A 41 -5.90 5.22 13.61
N SER A 42 -5.06 6.19 13.97
CA SER A 42 -5.21 7.00 15.18
C SER A 42 -6.24 8.12 15.05
N SER A 43 -6.53 8.60 13.84
CA SER A 43 -7.43 9.71 13.58
C SER A 43 -8.67 9.28 12.80
N ALA A 44 -9.85 9.36 13.42
CA ALA A 44 -11.11 9.01 12.76
C ALA A 44 -11.39 9.87 11.51
N THR A 45 -11.08 11.16 11.56
CA THR A 45 -11.26 12.08 10.43
C THR A 45 -10.31 11.73 9.29
N HIS A 46 -9.03 11.50 9.59
CA HIS A 46 -8.04 11.11 8.58
C HIS A 46 -8.38 9.75 7.96
N ASN A 47 -8.78 8.79 8.77
CA ASN A 47 -9.27 7.48 8.31
C ASN A 47 -10.45 7.63 7.32
N ALA A 48 -11.47 8.40 7.69
CA ALA A 48 -12.64 8.62 6.83
C ALA A 48 -12.26 9.28 5.49
N LEU A 49 -11.36 10.28 5.52
CA LEU A 49 -10.87 10.95 4.31
C LEU A 49 -10.08 9.98 3.40
N CYS A 50 -9.16 9.21 3.96
CA CYS A 50 -8.37 8.24 3.20
C CYS A 50 -9.26 7.17 2.55
N ASN A 51 -10.22 6.62 3.29
CA ASN A 51 -11.18 5.65 2.73
C ASN A 51 -12.05 6.26 1.64
N SER A 52 -12.57 7.48 1.84
CA SER A 52 -13.40 8.15 0.83
C SER A 52 -12.62 8.40 -0.46
N ILE A 53 -11.37 8.85 -0.37
CA ILE A 53 -10.52 9.06 -1.54
C ILE A 53 -10.15 7.72 -2.20
N ALA A 54 -9.83 6.69 -1.43
CA ALA A 54 -9.55 5.36 -1.97
C ALA A 54 -10.75 4.79 -2.74
N MET A 55 -11.97 4.99 -2.23
CA MET A 55 -13.19 4.62 -2.95
C MET A 55 -13.39 5.42 -4.25
N MET A 56 -13.04 6.71 -4.27
CA MET A 56 -13.08 7.52 -5.49
C MET A 56 -12.04 7.04 -6.51
N ILE A 57 -10.84 6.67 -6.09
CA ILE A 57 -9.79 6.11 -6.96
C ILE A 57 -10.25 4.78 -7.56
N PHE A 58 -10.84 3.90 -6.74
CA PHE A 58 -11.38 2.63 -7.21
C PHE A 58 -12.55 2.82 -8.19
N GLY A 59 -13.40 3.82 -7.94
CA GLY A 59 -14.53 4.19 -8.78
C GLY A 59 -15.51 3.04 -8.99
N ARG A 60 -15.74 2.68 -10.27
CA ARG A 60 -16.65 1.59 -10.66
C ARG A 60 -15.96 0.21 -10.69
N GLY A 61 -14.70 0.16 -10.28
CA GLY A 61 -13.93 -1.07 -10.30
C GLY A 61 -13.25 -1.35 -11.65
N ILE A 62 -12.91 -2.61 -11.86
CA ILE A 62 -12.26 -3.10 -13.07
C ILE A 62 -13.27 -3.89 -13.87
N GLU A 63 -13.32 -3.65 -15.18
CA GLU A 63 -14.16 -4.39 -16.10
C GLU A 63 -13.32 -5.10 -17.15
N ALA A 64 -13.55 -6.40 -17.33
CA ALA A 64 -12.97 -7.16 -18.42
C ALA A 64 -13.96 -7.24 -19.58
N LEU A 65 -13.48 -7.22 -20.82
CA LEU A 65 -14.30 -7.24 -22.02
C LEU A 65 -14.76 -8.65 -22.40
N ASP A 66 -13.93 -9.67 -22.09
CA ASP A 66 -14.22 -11.07 -22.42
C ASP A 66 -14.62 -11.89 -21.18
N LEU A 67 -15.31 -13.00 -21.44
CA LEU A 67 -15.84 -13.86 -20.38
C LEU A 67 -14.73 -14.59 -19.62
N ASP A 68 -13.68 -15.03 -20.31
CA ASP A 68 -12.57 -15.75 -19.69
C ASP A 68 -11.82 -14.88 -18.67
N SER A 69 -11.52 -13.64 -19.04
CA SER A 69 -10.93 -12.65 -18.13
C SER A 69 -11.85 -12.33 -16.95
N LYS A 70 -13.16 -12.23 -17.15
CA LYS A 70 -14.13 -12.03 -16.06
C LYS A 70 -14.10 -13.17 -15.06
N LEU A 71 -14.05 -14.41 -15.53
CA LEU A 71 -13.99 -15.58 -14.66
C LEU A 71 -12.68 -15.60 -13.84
N LYS A 72 -11.54 -15.29 -14.47
CA LYS A 72 -10.26 -15.19 -13.77
C LYS A 72 -10.23 -14.07 -12.74
N MET A 73 -10.77 -12.91 -13.05
CA MET A 73 -10.88 -11.80 -12.11
C MET A 73 -11.70 -12.20 -10.87
N ALA A 74 -12.80 -12.92 -11.05
CA ALA A 74 -13.61 -13.42 -9.95
C ALA A 74 -12.90 -14.51 -9.14
N GLU A 75 -12.18 -15.42 -9.80
CA GLU A 75 -11.38 -16.48 -9.14
C GLU A 75 -10.28 -15.89 -8.25
N TRP A 76 -9.66 -14.80 -8.68
CA TRP A 76 -8.57 -14.15 -7.93
C TRP A 76 -9.07 -13.14 -6.90
N ASP A 77 -10.38 -12.88 -6.85
CA ASP A 77 -10.98 -11.79 -6.05
C ASP A 77 -10.30 -10.44 -6.30
N LEU A 78 -10.03 -10.18 -7.59
CA LEU A 78 -9.18 -9.07 -8.02
C LEU A 78 -9.75 -7.70 -7.61
N GLU A 79 -11.06 -7.56 -7.54
CA GLU A 79 -11.70 -6.31 -7.09
C GLU A 79 -11.33 -5.96 -5.64
N ASP A 80 -11.34 -6.94 -4.74
CA ASP A 80 -10.97 -6.72 -3.33
C ASP A 80 -9.48 -6.41 -3.19
N GLU A 81 -8.62 -7.11 -3.93
CA GLU A 81 -7.19 -6.84 -3.95
C GLU A 81 -6.87 -5.44 -4.49
N MET A 82 -7.63 -4.96 -5.48
CA MET A 82 -7.50 -3.61 -6.02
C MET A 82 -8.04 -2.54 -5.06
N ARG A 83 -9.09 -2.81 -4.29
CA ARG A 83 -9.56 -1.89 -3.23
C ARG A 83 -8.49 -1.66 -2.17
N LYS A 84 -7.83 -2.72 -1.71
CA LYS A 84 -6.69 -2.65 -0.79
C LYS A 84 -5.55 -1.82 -1.39
N SER A 85 -5.25 -2.03 -2.67
CA SER A 85 -4.22 -1.28 -3.39
C SER A 85 -4.54 0.21 -3.51
N CYS A 86 -5.80 0.57 -3.73
CA CYS A 86 -6.22 1.98 -3.76
C CYS A 86 -6.08 2.66 -2.39
N LEU A 87 -6.31 1.92 -1.30
CA LEU A 87 -6.12 2.45 0.05
C LEU A 87 -4.63 2.65 0.35
N ASP A 88 -3.78 1.68 0.01
CA ASP A 88 -2.32 1.81 0.17
C ASP A 88 -1.79 2.99 -0.66
N LEU A 89 -2.24 3.13 -1.91
CA LEU A 89 -1.87 4.26 -2.76
C LEU A 89 -2.20 5.60 -2.09
N LYS A 90 -3.34 5.69 -1.38
CA LYS A 90 -3.72 6.92 -0.69
C LYS A 90 -2.91 7.14 0.59
N ILE A 91 -2.62 6.11 1.38
CA ILE A 91 -1.89 6.23 2.66
C ILE A 91 -0.39 6.37 2.43
N GLN A 92 0.17 5.55 1.54
CA GLN A 92 1.62 5.35 1.36
C GLN A 92 2.18 6.05 0.12
N GLY A 93 1.32 6.44 -0.84
CA GLY A 93 1.75 6.95 -2.14
C GLY A 93 2.16 5.87 -3.15
N GLY A 94 1.98 4.62 -2.82
CA GLY A 94 2.28 3.48 -3.68
C GLY A 94 1.50 2.23 -3.28
N PHE A 95 1.51 1.23 -4.14
CA PHE A 95 0.94 -0.09 -3.87
C PHE A 95 1.77 -1.17 -4.54
N ALA A 96 1.59 -2.41 -4.13
CA ALA A 96 2.23 -3.55 -4.76
C ALA A 96 1.28 -4.74 -4.87
N LEU A 97 1.43 -5.44 -5.98
CA LEU A 97 0.73 -6.68 -6.27
C LEU A 97 1.74 -7.81 -6.46
N GLU A 98 1.48 -8.94 -5.84
CA GLU A 98 2.21 -10.17 -6.09
C GLU A 98 1.48 -10.97 -7.16
N VAL A 99 2.21 -11.36 -8.20
CA VAL A 99 1.72 -12.23 -9.24
C VAL A 99 2.30 -13.63 -9.03
N ILE A 100 1.44 -14.58 -8.72
CA ILE A 100 1.81 -15.98 -8.47
C ILE A 100 1.55 -16.77 -9.75
N TYR A 101 2.59 -17.40 -10.28
CA TYR A 101 2.51 -18.26 -11.47
C TYR A 101 2.20 -19.70 -11.09
N SER A 102 1.64 -20.43 -12.05
CA SER A 102 1.52 -21.89 -11.98
C SER A 102 2.89 -22.56 -11.88
N ILE A 103 2.94 -23.83 -11.46
CA ILE A 103 4.20 -24.58 -11.29
C ILE A 103 5.00 -24.63 -12.59
N ASP A 104 4.35 -24.78 -13.73
CA ASP A 104 4.94 -24.77 -15.07
C ASP A 104 5.23 -23.36 -15.62
N ARG A 105 4.87 -22.31 -14.88
CA ARG A 105 5.00 -20.88 -15.25
C ARG A 105 4.31 -20.47 -16.55
N SER A 106 3.39 -21.29 -17.05
CA SER A 106 2.65 -20.99 -18.29
C SER A 106 1.50 -20.02 -18.07
N THR A 107 0.91 -20.00 -16.88
CA THR A 107 -0.25 -19.18 -16.55
C THR A 107 -0.10 -18.50 -15.21
N ILE A 108 -0.86 -17.41 -15.01
CA ILE A 108 -0.98 -16.76 -13.70
C ILE A 108 -2.00 -17.55 -12.89
N SER A 109 -1.59 -18.02 -11.71
CA SER A 109 -2.43 -18.76 -10.77
C SER A 109 -3.23 -17.81 -9.88
N LYS A 110 -2.61 -16.72 -9.42
CA LYS A 110 -3.26 -15.77 -8.51
C LYS A 110 -2.57 -14.41 -8.57
N VAL A 111 -3.35 -13.36 -8.36
CA VAL A 111 -2.85 -12.01 -8.07
C VAL A 111 -3.29 -11.63 -6.67
N ARG A 112 -2.39 -11.05 -5.89
CA ARG A 112 -2.65 -10.71 -4.50
C ARG A 112 -2.02 -9.37 -4.12
N HIS A 113 -2.71 -8.59 -3.32
CA HIS A 113 -2.17 -7.37 -2.72
C HIS A 113 -1.08 -7.69 -1.70
N LEU A 114 0.01 -6.93 -1.75
CA LEU A 114 1.04 -6.93 -0.70
C LEU A 114 0.97 -5.60 0.06
N PRO A 115 0.85 -5.62 1.40
CA PRO A 115 0.87 -4.40 2.20
C PRO A 115 2.13 -3.59 1.91
N PHE A 116 1.95 -2.38 1.39
CA PHE A 116 3.06 -1.56 0.90
C PHE A 116 4.02 -1.15 2.03
N GLU A 117 3.53 -1.09 3.27
CA GLU A 117 4.34 -0.83 4.46
C GLU A 117 5.49 -1.83 4.68
N ASN A 118 5.38 -3.04 4.12
CA ASN A 118 6.38 -4.10 4.23
C ASN A 118 7.36 -4.12 3.05
N ILE A 119 7.19 -3.25 2.06
CA ILE A 119 7.97 -3.25 0.83
C ILE A 119 9.03 -2.15 0.88
N ARG A 120 10.20 -2.44 0.33
CA ARG A 120 11.30 -1.50 0.20
C ARG A 120 11.87 -1.56 -1.21
N SER A 121 12.30 -0.41 -1.70
CA SER A 121 13.03 -0.33 -2.96
C SER A 121 14.40 -0.97 -2.83
N GLY A 122 14.83 -1.70 -3.86
CA GLY A 122 16.20 -2.18 -3.95
C GLY A 122 17.17 -1.02 -4.18
N GLU A 123 18.41 -1.17 -3.71
CA GLU A 123 19.50 -0.25 -4.07
C GLU A 123 19.82 -0.44 -5.55
N VAL A 124 19.94 0.69 -6.27
CA VAL A 124 20.41 0.68 -7.67
C VAL A 124 21.94 0.62 -7.66
N ASN A 125 22.49 -0.46 -8.20
CA ASN A 125 23.93 -0.62 -8.39
C ASN A 125 24.41 0.12 -9.65
#